data_a7a9a8b275db36c187af1022eadb68a3
#
_entry.id   a7a9a8b275db36c187af1022eadb68a3
#
_cell.length_a   1.000
_cell.length_b   1.000
_cell.length_c   1.000
_cell.angle_alpha   90.00
_cell.angle_beta   90.00
_cell.angle_gamma   90.00
#
_symmetry.space_group_name_H-M   'P 1'
#
loop_
_entity.id
_entity.type
_entity.pdbx_description
1 polymer ?
#
loop_
_entity_poly.entity_id
_entity_poly.type
_entity_poly.pdbx_seq_one_letter_code
_entity_poly.pdbx_strand_id
1 'polypeptide(L)'
;MFDHPSYDAHEGVHLFQDEASGLKAIIAIHSTARGPAAGGTRMWDFANGEAMLRDVLRLSQGMSYKNAMADLPLGGGKAVIWGNAKTDKSPDLFRAFGRAVESLQGRYYTAEDVGIDVADMEIVRQETAYVAGLDKGEAASGDPSPITARGVFLGIVETAKRALGSGDLTGRTVAVQGVGSVGAHTCDHLA
;
A
#
# COMPACT_ATOMS: atom_id res chain seq x y z
N MET A 1 23.15 -3.04 2.80
CA MET A 1 21.90 -2.34 2.45
C MET A 1 22.10 -1.35 1.31
N PHE A 2 23.09 -0.46 1.36
CA PHE A 2 23.32 0.58 0.32
C PHE A 2 23.71 0.01 -1.07
N ASP A 3 24.16 -1.22 -1.12
CA ASP A 3 24.45 -2.01 -2.32
C ASP A 3 23.30 -2.90 -2.78
N HIS A 4 22.16 -2.85 -2.07
CA HIS A 4 20.98 -3.63 -2.43
C HIS A 4 20.39 -3.14 -3.77
N PRO A 5 20.09 -4.03 -4.75
CA PRO A 5 19.66 -3.62 -6.10
C PRO A 5 18.38 -2.77 -6.15
N SER A 6 17.53 -2.87 -5.11
CA SER A 6 16.30 -2.07 -5.00
C SER A 6 16.47 -0.83 -4.13
N TYR A 7 17.66 -0.54 -3.62
CA TYR A 7 17.92 0.70 -2.89
C TYR A 7 18.13 1.85 -3.88
N ASP A 8 17.29 2.86 -3.79
CA ASP A 8 17.33 4.04 -4.66
C ASP A 8 17.31 5.31 -3.80
N ALA A 9 18.45 5.58 -3.15
CA ALA A 9 18.64 6.77 -2.32
C ALA A 9 17.50 7.04 -1.31
N HIS A 10 16.91 5.99 -0.74
CA HIS A 10 15.85 6.11 0.27
C HIS A 10 16.30 7.00 1.43
N GLU A 11 15.44 7.93 1.83
CA GLU A 11 15.70 8.83 2.95
C GLU A 11 15.72 8.12 4.31
N GLY A 12 15.06 6.95 4.42
CA GLY A 12 15.08 6.14 5.63
C GLY A 12 14.54 4.75 5.42
N VAL A 13 15.16 3.79 6.08
CA VAL A 13 14.69 2.40 6.20
C VAL A 13 14.75 2.03 7.67
N HIS A 14 13.59 1.83 8.28
CA HIS A 14 13.43 1.66 9.70
C HIS A 14 12.94 0.24 10.00
N LEU A 15 13.68 -0.50 10.82
CA LEU A 15 13.32 -1.84 11.27
C LEU A 15 12.72 -1.77 12.66
N PHE A 16 11.59 -2.44 12.85
CA PHE A 16 10.88 -2.51 14.12
C PHE A 16 10.64 -3.97 14.50
N GLN A 17 10.90 -4.28 15.76
CA GLN A 17 10.58 -5.57 16.34
C GLN A 17 10.03 -5.36 17.74
N ASP A 18 8.97 -6.10 18.07
CA ASP A 18 8.41 -6.19 19.42
C ASP A 18 8.07 -7.65 19.72
N GLU A 19 8.82 -8.27 20.61
CA GLU A 19 8.68 -9.71 20.92
C GLU A 19 7.35 -10.03 21.58
N ALA A 20 6.84 -9.10 22.42
CA ALA A 20 5.60 -9.32 23.16
C ALA A 20 4.37 -9.43 22.24
N SER A 21 4.31 -8.62 21.18
CA SER A 21 3.24 -8.63 20.18
C SER A 21 3.55 -9.50 18.96
N GLY A 22 4.80 -9.97 18.82
CA GLY A 22 5.25 -10.69 17.63
C GLY A 22 5.53 -9.79 16.41
N LEU A 23 5.51 -8.46 16.56
CA LEU A 23 5.76 -7.54 15.45
C LEU A 23 7.16 -7.70 14.88
N LYS A 24 7.24 -7.84 13.57
CA LYS A 24 8.44 -7.67 12.75
C LYS A 24 8.05 -6.83 11.55
N ALA A 25 8.50 -5.57 11.50
CA ALA A 25 8.11 -4.64 10.46
C ALA A 25 9.29 -3.85 9.90
N ILE A 26 9.17 -3.44 8.64
CA ILE A 26 10.06 -2.46 8.02
C ILE A 26 9.19 -1.33 7.46
N ILE A 27 9.57 -0.09 7.78
CA ILE A 27 9.01 1.11 7.17
C ILE A 27 10.11 1.77 6.34
N ALA A 28 9.90 1.87 5.03
CA ALA A 28 10.80 2.56 4.12
C ALA A 28 10.19 3.89 3.67
N ILE A 29 10.97 4.95 3.82
CA ILE A 29 10.68 6.28 3.28
C ILE A 29 11.61 6.46 2.08
N HIS A 30 11.02 6.43 0.88
CA HIS A 30 11.81 6.66 -0.34
C HIS A 30 12.09 8.15 -0.51
N SER A 31 11.07 9.00 -0.44
CA SER A 31 11.25 10.44 -0.58
C SER A 31 10.16 11.22 0.14
N THR A 32 10.55 12.35 0.74
CA THR A 32 9.66 13.36 1.31
C THR A 32 9.68 14.68 0.51
N ALA A 33 10.27 14.70 -0.67
CA ALA A 33 10.45 15.92 -1.48
C ALA A 33 9.13 16.62 -1.84
N ARG A 34 7.99 15.90 -1.90
CA ARG A 34 6.66 16.46 -2.16
C ARG A 34 5.81 16.62 -0.90
N GLY A 35 6.31 16.24 0.26
CA GLY A 35 5.59 16.23 1.52
C GLY A 35 5.79 14.90 2.28
N PRO A 36 5.05 14.66 3.38
CA PRO A 36 5.17 13.43 4.14
C PRO A 36 5.07 12.20 3.25
N ALA A 37 5.89 11.19 3.51
CA ALA A 37 5.81 9.94 2.78
C ALA A 37 4.48 9.24 3.08
N ALA A 38 3.79 8.77 2.05
CA ALA A 38 2.54 8.05 2.21
C ALA A 38 2.52 6.74 1.43
N GLY A 39 1.93 5.72 2.03
CA GLY A 39 1.73 4.40 1.42
C GLY A 39 1.21 3.37 2.39
N GLY A 40 0.46 2.40 1.89
CA GLY A 40 -0.19 1.38 2.70
C GLY A 40 0.78 0.40 3.36
N THR A 41 0.31 -0.28 4.39
CA THR A 41 1.03 -1.36 5.09
C THR A 41 0.59 -2.70 4.54
N ARG A 42 1.55 -3.51 4.11
CA ARG A 42 1.33 -4.88 3.65
C ARG A 42 1.69 -5.87 4.76
N MET A 43 0.81 -6.84 5.02
CA MET A 43 1.16 -8.01 5.84
C MET A 43 1.31 -9.22 4.94
N TRP A 44 2.49 -9.84 4.96
CA TRP A 44 2.81 -10.95 4.08
C TRP A 44 3.75 -11.95 4.73
N ASP A 45 3.55 -13.23 4.43
CA ASP A 45 4.46 -14.30 4.86
C ASP A 45 5.66 -14.37 3.89
N PHE A 46 6.64 -13.52 4.14
CA PHE A 46 7.85 -13.43 3.32
C PHE A 46 8.73 -14.66 3.49
N ALA A 47 9.29 -15.15 2.41
CA ALA A 47 10.19 -16.31 2.44
C ALA A 47 11.46 -16.08 3.28
N ASN A 48 11.92 -14.84 3.37
CA ASN A 48 13.09 -14.41 4.15
C ASN A 48 13.14 -12.89 4.25
N GLY A 49 14.06 -12.36 5.08
CA GLY A 49 14.23 -10.92 5.28
C GLY A 49 14.67 -10.15 4.03
N GLU A 50 15.40 -10.79 3.12
CA GLU A 50 15.81 -10.21 1.83
C GLU A 50 14.59 -9.95 0.93
N ALA A 51 13.66 -10.90 0.87
CA ALA A 51 12.41 -10.73 0.13
C ALA A 51 11.55 -9.60 0.72
N MET A 52 11.46 -9.52 2.05
CA MET A 52 10.77 -8.45 2.77
C MET A 52 11.40 -7.07 2.50
N LEU A 53 12.74 -6.98 2.59
CA LEU A 53 13.47 -5.75 2.32
C LEU A 53 13.30 -5.30 0.86
N ARG A 54 13.45 -6.19 -0.09
CA ARG A 54 13.24 -5.89 -1.51
C ARG A 54 11.84 -5.37 -1.80
N ASP A 55 10.82 -5.97 -1.19
CA ASP A 55 9.43 -5.58 -1.40
C ASP A 55 9.18 -4.15 -0.89
N VAL A 56 9.57 -3.84 0.34
CA VAL A 56 9.35 -2.52 0.92
C VAL A 56 10.11 -1.42 0.19
N LEU A 57 11.34 -1.68 -0.25
CA LEU A 57 12.14 -0.70 -1.01
C LEU A 57 11.47 -0.38 -2.35
N ARG A 58 11.09 -1.39 -3.12
CA ARG A 58 10.42 -1.19 -4.42
C ARG A 58 9.05 -0.53 -4.29
N LEU A 59 8.29 -0.91 -3.29
CA LEU A 59 6.95 -0.36 -3.08
C LEU A 59 7.00 1.11 -2.62
N SER A 60 7.92 1.47 -1.73
CA SER A 60 8.08 2.86 -1.30
C SER A 60 8.54 3.78 -2.44
N GLN A 61 9.43 3.32 -3.30
CA GLN A 61 9.81 4.00 -4.54
C GLN A 61 8.59 4.17 -5.47
N GLY A 62 7.84 3.09 -5.69
CA GLY A 62 6.62 3.11 -6.49
C GLY A 62 5.58 4.10 -5.97
N MET A 63 5.48 4.27 -4.64
CA MET A 63 4.59 5.26 -4.04
C MET A 63 5.03 6.69 -4.33
N SER A 64 6.33 7.00 -4.38
CA SER A 64 6.81 8.33 -4.79
C SER A 64 6.32 8.67 -6.20
N TYR A 65 6.46 7.75 -7.14
CA TYR A 65 5.99 7.96 -8.51
C TYR A 65 4.47 8.04 -8.60
N LYS A 66 3.77 7.18 -7.88
CA LYS A 66 2.30 7.14 -7.88
C LYS A 66 1.70 8.43 -7.32
N ASN A 67 2.22 8.93 -6.20
CA ASN A 67 1.78 10.18 -5.59
C ASN A 67 2.11 11.40 -6.48
N ALA A 68 3.29 11.40 -7.12
CA ALA A 68 3.69 12.45 -8.06
C ALA A 68 2.80 12.47 -9.31
N MET A 69 2.47 11.31 -9.87
CA MET A 69 1.57 11.21 -11.04
C MET A 69 0.13 11.67 -10.74
N ALA A 70 -0.30 11.53 -9.49
CA ALA A 70 -1.61 12.04 -9.02
C ALA A 70 -1.56 13.50 -8.55
N ASP A 71 -0.39 14.15 -8.67
CA ASP A 71 -0.11 15.52 -8.20
C ASP A 71 -0.48 15.76 -6.72
N LEU A 72 -0.28 14.73 -5.89
CA LEU A 72 -0.52 14.83 -4.47
C LEU A 72 0.67 15.51 -3.76
N PRO A 73 0.43 16.31 -2.71
CA PRO A 73 1.47 16.91 -1.89
C PRO A 73 2.02 15.87 -0.88
N LEU A 74 2.37 14.68 -1.38
CA LEU A 74 2.83 13.53 -0.61
C LEU A 74 4.08 12.93 -1.25
N GLY A 75 5.00 12.53 -0.41
CA GLY A 75 6.15 11.71 -0.77
C GLY A 75 5.79 10.22 -0.87
N GLY A 76 6.79 9.38 -1.03
CA GLY A 76 6.62 7.93 -1.14
C GLY A 76 7.16 7.17 0.06
N GLY A 77 6.29 6.39 0.67
CA GLY A 77 6.65 5.46 1.73
C GLY A 77 5.90 4.14 1.61
N LYS A 78 6.35 3.15 2.32
CA LYS A 78 5.71 1.85 2.43
C LYS A 78 6.08 1.19 3.74
N ALA A 79 5.13 0.43 4.30
CA ALA A 79 5.43 -0.48 5.40
C ALA A 79 5.12 -1.92 5.00
N VAL A 80 5.88 -2.84 5.57
CA VAL A 80 5.63 -4.28 5.50
C VAL A 80 5.72 -4.89 6.89
N ILE A 81 4.80 -5.80 7.20
CA ILE A 81 4.79 -6.63 8.40
C ILE A 81 5.01 -8.08 7.97
N TRP A 82 5.96 -8.75 8.58
CA TRP A 82 6.20 -10.17 8.32
C TRP A 82 5.26 -11.02 9.16
N GLY A 83 4.37 -11.73 8.51
CA GLY A 83 3.42 -12.64 9.14
C GLY A 83 2.32 -13.06 8.17
N ASN A 84 1.63 -14.12 8.54
CA ASN A 84 0.47 -14.61 7.81
C ASN A 84 -0.78 -13.82 8.23
N ALA A 85 -1.36 -13.05 7.33
CA ALA A 85 -2.51 -12.21 7.59
C ALA A 85 -3.78 -12.98 8.05
N LYS A 86 -3.81 -14.31 7.88
CA LYS A 86 -4.94 -15.14 8.32
C LYS A 86 -4.80 -15.68 9.74
N THR A 87 -3.58 -15.79 10.25
CA THR A 87 -3.27 -16.49 11.52
C THR A 87 -2.56 -15.62 12.54
N ASP A 88 -1.81 -14.61 12.12
CA ASP A 88 -0.86 -13.91 12.99
C ASP A 88 -1.33 -12.49 13.38
N LYS A 89 -2.48 -12.03 12.87
CA LYS A 89 -3.07 -10.75 13.27
C LYS A 89 -3.48 -10.77 14.74
N SER A 90 -3.14 -9.71 15.45
CA SER A 90 -3.66 -9.44 16.79
C SER A 90 -3.76 -7.94 17.04
N PRO A 91 -4.64 -7.48 17.95
CA PRO A 91 -4.70 -6.08 18.34
C PRO A 91 -3.37 -5.55 18.88
N ASP A 92 -2.62 -6.38 19.61
CA ASP A 92 -1.33 -5.98 20.19
C ASP A 92 -0.26 -5.78 19.12
N LEU A 93 -0.24 -6.63 18.07
CA LEU A 93 0.63 -6.45 16.91
C LEU A 93 0.36 -5.10 16.23
N PHE A 94 -0.91 -4.76 16.00
CA PHE A 94 -1.26 -3.49 15.33
C PHE A 94 -1.04 -2.27 16.22
N ARG A 95 -1.23 -2.37 17.55
CA ARG A 95 -0.81 -1.30 18.47
C ARG A 95 0.71 -1.10 18.45
N ALA A 96 1.49 -2.18 18.48
CA ALA A 96 2.95 -2.10 18.38
C ALA A 96 3.38 -1.44 17.05
N PHE A 97 2.72 -1.81 15.95
CA PHE A 97 2.94 -1.16 14.66
C PHE A 97 2.53 0.33 14.68
N GLY A 98 1.42 0.68 15.32
CA GLY A 98 1.01 2.08 15.50
C GLY A 98 2.07 2.92 16.23
N ARG A 99 2.65 2.39 17.31
CA ARG A 99 3.78 3.05 18.00
C ARG A 99 5.02 3.19 17.11
N ALA A 100 5.28 2.21 16.26
CA ALA A 100 6.36 2.30 15.27
C ALA A 100 6.14 3.44 14.26
N VAL A 101 4.91 3.58 13.76
CA VAL A 101 4.52 4.70 12.87
C VAL A 101 4.64 6.04 13.61
N GLU A 102 4.12 6.15 14.85
CA GLU A 102 4.19 7.36 15.67
C GLU A 102 5.63 7.83 15.90
N SER A 103 6.57 6.88 16.10
CA SER A 103 7.98 7.20 16.30
C SER A 103 8.64 7.95 15.13
N LEU A 104 8.03 7.90 13.94
CA LEU A 104 8.46 8.64 12.76
C LEU A 104 7.90 10.07 12.68
N GLN A 105 7.09 10.49 13.67
CA GLN A 105 6.67 11.88 13.90
C GLN A 105 6.05 12.54 12.64
N GLY A 106 5.18 11.84 11.93
CA GLY A 106 4.50 12.35 10.74
C GLY A 106 5.32 12.34 9.45
N ARG A 107 6.54 11.81 9.46
CA ARG A 107 7.30 11.60 8.23
C ARG A 107 6.70 10.51 7.34
N TYR A 108 5.88 9.62 7.91
CA TYR A 108 5.21 8.54 7.20
C TYR A 108 3.74 8.44 7.62
N TYR A 109 2.86 8.40 6.63
CA TYR A 109 1.44 8.10 6.77
C TYR A 109 1.14 6.70 6.23
N THR A 110 0.53 5.88 7.07
CA THR A 110 0.13 4.51 6.72
C THR A 110 -1.32 4.43 6.28
N ALA A 111 -1.68 3.37 5.58
CA ALA A 111 -3.03 2.99 5.20
C ALA A 111 -3.10 1.46 5.04
N GLU A 112 -4.27 0.93 4.69
CA GLU A 112 -4.40 -0.47 4.33
C GLU A 112 -3.67 -0.82 3.02
N ASP A 113 -3.28 -2.09 2.88
CA ASP A 113 -2.82 -2.74 1.66
C ASP A 113 -3.03 -4.26 1.81
N VAL A 114 -2.45 -5.07 0.95
CA VAL A 114 -2.59 -6.53 0.97
C VAL A 114 -2.37 -7.12 2.36
N GLY A 115 -3.33 -7.89 2.83
CA GLY A 115 -3.29 -8.55 4.14
C GLY A 115 -3.69 -7.65 5.32
N ILE A 116 -3.98 -6.39 5.10
CA ILE A 116 -4.41 -5.41 6.10
C ILE A 116 -5.75 -4.82 5.65
N ASP A 117 -6.67 -4.64 6.56
CA ASP A 117 -7.98 -4.04 6.31
C ASP A 117 -8.22 -2.80 7.17
N VAL A 118 -9.37 -2.14 6.95
CA VAL A 118 -9.75 -0.93 7.66
C VAL A 118 -9.84 -1.16 9.18
N ALA A 119 -10.32 -2.34 9.61
CA ALA A 119 -10.44 -2.65 11.04
C ALA A 119 -9.05 -2.76 11.72
N ASP A 120 -8.06 -3.28 11.01
CA ASP A 120 -6.67 -3.29 11.48
C ASP A 120 -6.13 -1.86 11.64
N MET A 121 -6.44 -0.99 10.65
CA MET A 121 -6.00 0.42 10.68
C MET A 121 -6.70 1.22 11.79
N GLU A 122 -7.93 0.89 12.15
CA GLU A 122 -8.61 1.49 13.33
C GLU A 122 -7.87 1.16 14.64
N ILE A 123 -7.24 -0.02 14.75
CA ILE A 123 -6.39 -0.36 15.89
C ILE A 123 -5.10 0.46 15.87
N VAL A 124 -4.45 0.56 14.71
CA VAL A 124 -3.25 1.39 14.51
C VAL A 124 -3.53 2.84 14.88
N ARG A 125 -4.72 3.37 14.53
CA ARG A 125 -5.17 4.73 14.81
C ARG A 125 -5.23 5.07 16.30
N GLN A 126 -5.37 4.08 17.18
CA GLN A 126 -5.36 4.29 18.63
C GLN A 126 -3.99 4.77 19.15
N GLU A 127 -2.91 4.45 18.44
CA GLU A 127 -1.53 4.75 18.84
C GLU A 127 -0.90 5.89 18.04
N THR A 128 -1.46 6.29 16.90
CA THR A 128 -0.90 7.33 16.02
C THR A 128 -1.97 8.09 15.25
N ALA A 129 -1.70 9.37 14.99
CA ALA A 129 -2.54 10.19 14.12
C ALA A 129 -2.26 9.97 12.62
N TYR A 130 -1.15 9.31 12.28
CA TYR A 130 -0.62 9.23 10.91
C TYR A 130 -1.16 8.02 10.15
N VAL A 131 -2.50 7.87 10.14
CA VAL A 131 -3.24 6.80 9.46
C VAL A 131 -4.25 7.41 8.49
N ALA A 132 -4.27 6.92 7.26
CA ALA A 132 -5.25 7.26 6.22
C ALA A 132 -6.09 6.03 5.85
N GLY A 133 -7.14 6.22 5.06
CA GLY A 133 -7.96 5.11 4.57
C GLY A 133 -8.97 4.55 5.58
N LEU A 134 -9.34 5.32 6.60
CA LEU A 134 -10.33 4.94 7.60
C LEU A 134 -11.76 5.12 7.05
N ASP A 135 -12.73 4.42 7.63
CA ASP A 135 -14.16 4.55 7.26
C ASP A 135 -14.81 5.81 7.80
N LYS A 136 -14.22 6.44 8.83
CA LYS A 136 -14.77 7.62 9.52
C LYS A 136 -13.70 8.68 9.73
N GLY A 137 -14.13 9.94 9.74
CA GLY A 137 -13.27 11.11 9.99
C GLY A 137 -12.98 11.92 8.73
N GLU A 138 -12.27 13.04 8.86
CA GLU A 138 -11.99 13.96 7.75
C GLU A 138 -11.13 13.37 6.63
N ALA A 139 -10.36 12.33 6.93
CA ALA A 139 -9.51 11.60 5.97
C ALA A 139 -10.09 10.22 5.59
N ALA A 140 -11.39 10.00 5.85
CA ALA A 140 -12.05 8.74 5.51
C ALA A 140 -12.13 8.57 3.98
N SER A 141 -11.61 7.47 3.48
CA SER A 141 -11.70 7.11 2.06
C SER A 141 -12.28 5.71 1.83
N GLY A 142 -12.41 4.91 2.90
CA GLY A 142 -12.92 3.55 2.85
C GLY A 142 -12.12 2.62 1.94
N ASP A 143 -12.75 1.52 1.51
CA ASP A 143 -12.15 0.55 0.59
C ASP A 143 -11.80 1.19 -0.77
N PRO A 144 -10.53 1.21 -1.19
CA PRO A 144 -10.11 1.81 -2.45
C PRO A 144 -10.46 0.97 -3.68
N SER A 145 -10.92 -0.26 -3.51
CA SER A 145 -11.09 -1.25 -4.59
C SER A 145 -12.02 -0.78 -5.71
N PRO A 146 -13.19 -0.16 -5.47
CA PRO A 146 -14.06 0.31 -6.56
C PRO A 146 -13.41 1.40 -7.41
N ILE A 147 -12.71 2.35 -6.78
CA ILE A 147 -12.02 3.44 -7.48
C ILE A 147 -10.80 2.90 -8.24
N THR A 148 -10.07 1.97 -7.65
CA THR A 148 -8.95 1.29 -8.30
C THR A 148 -9.42 0.53 -9.54
N ALA A 149 -10.52 -0.22 -9.44
CA ALA A 149 -11.10 -0.94 -10.57
C ALA A 149 -11.53 -0.01 -11.70
N ARG A 150 -12.12 1.14 -11.38
CA ARG A 150 -12.43 2.19 -12.37
C ARG A 150 -11.17 2.69 -13.07
N GLY A 151 -10.09 2.92 -12.33
CA GLY A 151 -8.79 3.31 -12.89
C GLY A 151 -8.23 2.26 -13.83
N VAL A 152 -8.31 0.97 -13.46
CA VAL A 152 -7.91 -0.16 -14.32
C VAL A 152 -8.77 -0.18 -15.60
N PHE A 153 -10.09 -0.06 -15.49
CA PHE A 153 -10.99 -0.01 -16.63
C PHE A 153 -10.65 1.12 -17.61
N LEU A 154 -10.42 2.34 -17.11
CA LEU A 154 -10.01 3.47 -17.96
C LEU A 154 -8.66 3.21 -18.63
N GLY A 155 -7.72 2.57 -17.93
CA GLY A 155 -6.44 2.13 -18.51
C GLY A 155 -6.63 1.09 -19.65
N ILE A 156 -7.58 0.17 -19.51
CA ILE A 156 -7.96 -0.80 -20.56
C ILE A 156 -8.48 -0.05 -21.79
N VAL A 157 -9.41 0.89 -21.60
CA VAL A 157 -10.00 1.71 -22.68
C VAL A 157 -8.93 2.49 -23.44
N GLU A 158 -8.04 3.19 -22.73
CA GLU A 158 -6.97 3.96 -23.36
C GLU A 158 -5.91 3.07 -24.06
N THR A 159 -5.64 1.90 -23.50
CA THR A 159 -4.76 0.91 -24.13
C THR A 159 -5.40 0.37 -25.43
N ALA A 160 -6.70 0.07 -25.40
CA ALA A 160 -7.44 -0.37 -26.57
C ALA A 160 -7.44 0.70 -27.68
N LYS A 161 -7.63 1.98 -27.36
CA LYS A 161 -7.51 3.08 -28.33
C LYS A 161 -6.16 3.06 -29.04
N ARG A 162 -5.06 2.90 -28.29
CA ARG A 162 -3.71 2.88 -28.87
C ARG A 162 -3.41 1.61 -29.68
N ALA A 163 -3.79 0.45 -29.14
CA ALA A 163 -3.43 -0.84 -29.73
C ALA A 163 -4.37 -1.27 -30.86
N LEU A 164 -5.66 -0.91 -30.77
CA LEU A 164 -6.74 -1.40 -31.66
C LEU A 164 -7.41 -0.27 -32.45
N GLY A 165 -7.01 0.99 -32.24
CA GLY A 165 -7.58 2.15 -32.92
C GLY A 165 -8.92 2.64 -32.33
N SER A 166 -9.51 1.95 -31.35
CA SER A 166 -10.78 2.32 -30.72
C SER A 166 -10.79 1.92 -29.25
N GLY A 167 -11.35 2.79 -28.40
CA GLY A 167 -11.64 2.48 -26.99
C GLY A 167 -12.99 1.79 -26.77
N ASP A 168 -13.74 1.53 -27.84
CA ASP A 168 -14.96 0.72 -27.77
C ASP A 168 -14.59 -0.76 -27.55
N LEU A 169 -15.03 -1.30 -26.43
CA LEU A 169 -14.77 -2.68 -26.02
C LEU A 169 -15.91 -3.64 -26.42
N THR A 170 -16.98 -3.14 -27.06
CA THR A 170 -18.11 -3.95 -27.50
C THR A 170 -17.66 -5.11 -28.40
N GLY A 171 -18.03 -6.32 -28.03
CA GLY A 171 -17.65 -7.54 -28.74
C GLY A 171 -16.18 -7.97 -28.56
N ARG A 172 -15.43 -7.33 -27.68
CA ARG A 172 -14.07 -7.74 -27.33
C ARG A 172 -14.08 -8.74 -26.19
N THR A 173 -13.11 -9.64 -26.20
CA THR A 173 -12.86 -10.56 -25.08
C THR A 173 -11.75 -10.01 -24.22
N VAL A 174 -12.03 -9.83 -22.92
CA VAL A 174 -11.05 -9.40 -21.92
C VAL A 174 -10.87 -10.52 -20.90
N ALA A 175 -9.63 -10.96 -20.68
CA ALA A 175 -9.29 -11.93 -19.65
C ALA A 175 -8.90 -11.22 -18.36
N VAL A 176 -9.58 -11.53 -17.27
CA VAL A 176 -9.26 -11.00 -15.92
C VAL A 176 -8.67 -12.12 -15.08
N GLN A 177 -7.40 -11.96 -14.68
CA GLN A 177 -6.75 -12.90 -13.78
C GLN A 177 -6.94 -12.45 -12.34
N GLY A 178 -7.73 -13.22 -11.57
CA GLY A 178 -8.07 -12.93 -10.18
C GLY A 178 -9.32 -12.06 -10.05
N VAL A 179 -10.30 -12.58 -9.31
CA VAL A 179 -11.60 -11.94 -9.03
C VAL A 179 -11.74 -11.62 -7.53
N GLY A 180 -10.67 -11.06 -6.94
CA GLY A 180 -10.72 -10.42 -5.62
C GLY A 180 -11.43 -9.07 -5.71
N SER A 181 -11.32 -8.22 -4.66
CA SER A 181 -12.07 -6.95 -4.58
C SER A 181 -11.92 -6.09 -5.83
N VAL A 182 -10.70 -5.80 -6.28
CA VAL A 182 -10.47 -5.00 -7.50
C VAL A 182 -10.90 -5.73 -8.76
N GLY A 183 -10.55 -7.03 -8.89
CA GLY A 183 -10.89 -7.81 -10.10
C GLY A 183 -12.38 -7.95 -10.32
N ALA A 184 -13.17 -8.20 -9.28
CA ALA A 184 -14.62 -8.27 -9.34
C ALA A 184 -15.22 -6.95 -9.86
N HIS A 185 -14.88 -5.82 -9.24
CA HIS A 185 -15.35 -4.50 -9.71
C HIS A 185 -14.84 -4.15 -11.12
N THR A 186 -13.66 -4.66 -11.51
CA THR A 186 -13.19 -4.49 -12.90
C THR A 186 -14.09 -5.28 -13.88
N CYS A 187 -14.50 -6.49 -13.52
CA CYS A 187 -15.47 -7.26 -14.32
C CYS A 187 -16.80 -6.53 -14.45
N ASP A 188 -17.32 -5.94 -13.36
CA ASP A 188 -18.56 -5.15 -13.39
C ASP A 188 -18.49 -3.97 -14.36
N HIS A 189 -17.32 -3.33 -14.49
CA HIS A 189 -17.10 -2.25 -15.45
C HIS A 189 -16.99 -2.74 -16.91
N LEU A 190 -16.60 -4.00 -17.12
CA LEU A 190 -16.41 -4.59 -18.44
C LEU A 190 -17.69 -5.26 -18.99
N ALA A 191 -18.66 -5.59 -18.12
CA ALA A 191 -19.94 -6.20 -18.48
C ALA A 191 -20.92 -5.17 -19.04
#